data_cd6135bbc538a8d5c1a83444761263e3
#
_entry.id   cd6135bbc538a8d5c1a83444761263e3
#
_cell.length_a   1.000
_cell.length_b   1.000
_cell.length_c   1.000
_cell.angle_alpha   90.00
_cell.angle_beta   90.00
_cell.angle_gamma   90.00
#
_symmetry.space_group_name_H-M   'P 1'
#
loop_
_entity.id
_entity.type
_entity.pdbx_description
1 polymer ?
#
loop_
_entity_poly.entity_id
_entity_poly.type
_entity_poly.pdbx_seq_one_letter_code
_entity_poly.pdbx_strand_id
1 'polypeptide(L)'
;ANSENWEKFLVESAKPDITVECRISENLPEIKGEWSKRDQSDYCIAEDVLYKRIYMGCADGALIRTALNDLSKKKITFADSSFKTLMDERYMWSTIGLAESLLFLDSLLMHASYIEVDGEAILFTAPCGTGKSTQAELWRKFAGATIINGDKAGVSYIDGRIYACGV
;
A
#
# COMPACT_ATOMS: atom_id res chain seq x y z
N ALA A 1 4.55 -14.52 -12.45
CA ALA A 1 3.61 -13.40 -12.33
C ALA A 1 3.15 -13.05 -13.74
N ASN A 2 1.85 -12.94 -13.98
CA ASN A 2 1.35 -12.42 -15.25
C ASN A 2 1.80 -10.97 -15.36
N SER A 3 2.72 -10.69 -16.27
CA SER A 3 3.30 -9.37 -16.48
C SER A 3 2.30 -8.38 -17.11
N GLU A 4 1.25 -8.87 -17.76
CA GLU A 4 0.31 -8.07 -18.55
C GLU A 4 -0.38 -6.94 -17.78
N ASN A 5 -0.66 -7.12 -16.48
CA ASN A 5 -1.29 -6.09 -15.68
C ASN A 5 -0.33 -4.96 -15.25
N TRP A 6 0.96 -5.21 -15.27
CA TRP A 6 2.00 -4.26 -14.86
C TRP A 6 2.50 -3.41 -16.02
N GLU A 7 2.48 -3.94 -17.24
CA GLU A 7 3.01 -3.27 -18.43
C GLU A 7 2.38 -1.89 -18.65
N LYS A 8 1.09 -1.74 -18.35
CA LYS A 8 0.38 -0.47 -18.47
C LYS A 8 0.84 0.63 -17.50
N PHE A 9 1.59 0.26 -16.45
CA PHE A 9 2.15 1.20 -15.46
C PHE A 9 3.65 1.43 -15.66
N LEU A 10 4.28 0.74 -16.60
CA LEU A 10 5.69 0.93 -16.91
C LEU A 10 5.87 2.27 -17.62
N VAL A 11 6.89 3.00 -17.21
CA VAL A 11 7.33 4.24 -17.84
C VAL A 11 8.78 4.07 -18.29
N GLU A 12 9.11 4.65 -19.45
CA GLU A 12 10.48 4.51 -20.02
C GLU A 12 11.54 5.23 -19.17
N SER A 13 11.17 6.34 -18.56
CA SER A 13 12.04 7.06 -17.62
C SER A 13 11.21 7.88 -16.65
N ALA A 14 11.51 7.73 -15.36
CA ALA A 14 11.01 8.61 -14.31
C ALA A 14 12.02 8.62 -13.15
N LYS A 15 12.10 9.73 -12.42
CA LYS A 15 12.77 9.72 -11.11
C LYS A 15 11.80 9.06 -10.13
N PRO A 16 12.12 7.91 -9.55
CA PRO A 16 11.21 7.25 -8.61
C PRO A 16 11.16 8.04 -7.30
N ASP A 17 9.96 8.20 -6.74
CA ASP A 17 9.77 8.72 -5.39
C ASP A 17 10.08 7.66 -4.33
N ILE A 18 9.86 6.38 -4.68
CA ILE A 18 10.11 5.24 -3.81
C ILE A 18 10.87 4.17 -4.59
N THR A 19 11.96 3.68 -4.00
CA THR A 19 12.74 2.57 -4.54
C THR A 19 12.65 1.37 -3.62
N VAL A 20 12.36 0.20 -4.19
CA VAL A 20 12.29 -1.06 -3.45
C VAL A 20 13.31 -2.05 -4.01
N GLU A 21 14.31 -2.38 -3.22
CA GLU A 21 15.29 -3.42 -3.52
C GLU A 21 14.81 -4.75 -2.95
N CYS A 22 14.63 -5.77 -3.79
CA CYS A 22 14.17 -7.09 -3.40
C CYS A 22 15.28 -8.13 -3.51
N ARG A 23 15.38 -9.02 -2.53
CA ARG A 23 16.25 -10.19 -2.57
C ARG A 23 15.57 -11.41 -1.97
N ILE A 24 16.01 -12.59 -2.35
CA ILE A 24 15.53 -13.87 -1.82
C ILE A 24 16.61 -14.47 -0.94
N SER A 25 16.24 -15.11 0.15
CA SER A 25 17.14 -15.80 1.07
C SER A 25 16.47 -17.03 1.66
N GLU A 26 17.24 -18.08 1.91
CA GLU A 26 16.71 -19.27 2.62
C GLU A 26 16.22 -18.93 4.02
N ASN A 27 16.91 -18.01 4.70
CA ASN A 27 16.56 -17.57 6.05
C ASN A 27 16.46 -16.04 6.08
N LEU A 28 15.47 -15.52 6.80
CA LEU A 28 15.38 -14.10 7.06
C LEU A 28 16.41 -13.67 8.11
N PRO A 29 16.97 -12.45 8.00
CA PRO A 29 17.85 -11.92 9.04
C PRO A 29 17.16 -11.86 10.40
N GLU A 30 17.89 -12.23 11.44
CA GLU A 30 17.45 -12.03 12.81
C GLU A 30 17.69 -10.58 13.23
N ILE A 31 16.64 -9.92 13.71
CA ILE A 31 16.71 -8.54 14.19
C ILE A 31 16.50 -8.56 15.69
N LYS A 32 17.49 -8.05 16.42
CA LYS A 32 17.42 -7.86 17.87
C LYS A 32 16.63 -6.59 18.18
N GLY A 33 15.57 -6.71 18.95
CA GLY A 33 14.73 -5.59 19.35
C GLY A 33 13.39 -6.04 19.90
N GLU A 34 12.61 -5.09 20.35
CA GLU A 34 11.26 -5.33 20.86
C GLU A 34 10.27 -5.29 19.69
N TRP A 35 9.53 -6.37 19.48
CA TRP A 35 8.58 -6.54 18.40
C TRP A 35 7.15 -6.27 18.84
N SER A 36 6.51 -5.30 18.20
CA SER A 36 5.08 -5.04 18.34
C SER A 36 4.30 -5.91 17.37
N LYS A 37 3.47 -6.80 17.90
CA LYS A 37 2.67 -7.74 17.11
C LYS A 37 1.41 -7.09 16.56
N ARG A 38 1.13 -7.38 15.29
CA ARG A 38 -0.09 -7.02 14.58
C ARG A 38 -0.53 -8.23 13.76
N ASP A 39 -1.78 -8.37 13.42
CA ASP A 39 -2.41 -9.55 12.77
C ASP A 39 -1.47 -10.46 11.94
N GLN A 40 -1.01 -9.99 10.78
CA GLN A 40 -0.17 -10.76 9.85
C GLN A 40 1.26 -10.21 9.74
N SER A 41 1.63 -9.27 10.60
CA SER A 41 2.96 -8.67 10.57
C SER A 41 3.37 -8.17 11.95
N ASP A 42 4.67 -8.22 12.21
CA ASP A 42 5.30 -7.64 13.39
C ASP A 42 6.16 -6.44 12.98
N TYR A 43 6.27 -5.48 13.87
CA TYR A 43 7.06 -4.26 13.66
C TYR A 43 8.09 -4.10 14.78
N CYS A 44 9.30 -3.69 14.41
CA CYS A 44 10.38 -3.37 15.33
C CYS A 44 11.10 -2.11 14.84
N ILE A 45 11.45 -1.21 15.76
CA ILE A 45 12.36 -0.11 15.46
C ILE A 45 13.67 -0.37 16.19
N ALA A 46 14.76 -0.46 15.47
CA ALA A 46 16.09 -0.63 16.00
C ALA A 46 17.10 0.17 15.16
N GLU A 47 17.99 0.92 15.80
CA GLU A 47 19.06 1.70 15.15
C GLU A 47 18.54 2.61 14.02
N ASP A 48 17.49 3.38 14.27
CA ASP A 48 16.82 4.26 13.28
C ASP A 48 16.32 3.55 12.02
N VAL A 49 16.01 2.26 12.14
CA VAL A 49 15.44 1.45 11.07
C VAL A 49 14.12 0.86 11.52
N LEU A 50 13.08 1.05 10.73
CA LEU A 50 11.82 0.34 10.85
C LEU A 50 11.93 -1.01 10.15
N TYR A 51 11.70 -2.07 10.90
CA TYR A 51 11.56 -3.43 10.40
C TYR A 51 10.11 -3.86 10.44
N LYS A 52 9.62 -4.44 9.35
CA LYS A 52 8.31 -5.10 9.28
C LYS A 52 8.54 -6.54 8.85
N ARG A 53 8.14 -7.50 9.69
CA ARG A 53 8.18 -8.93 9.37
C ARG A 53 6.78 -9.37 8.95
N ILE A 54 6.67 -10.02 7.81
CA ILE A 54 5.43 -10.58 7.29
C ILE A 54 5.49 -12.08 7.43
N TYR A 55 4.39 -12.67 7.88
CA TYR A 55 4.23 -14.12 8.03
C TYR A 55 3.31 -14.68 6.95
N MET A 56 3.60 -15.92 6.54
CA MET A 56 2.74 -16.75 5.71
C MET A 56 2.25 -17.93 6.54
N GLY A 57 1.09 -17.77 7.18
CA GLY A 57 0.65 -18.70 8.22
C GLY A 57 1.59 -18.64 9.42
N CYS A 58 2.23 -19.78 9.76
CA CYS A 58 3.20 -19.86 10.85
C CYS A 58 4.66 -19.70 10.40
N ALA A 59 4.90 -19.52 9.10
CA ALA A 59 6.26 -19.40 8.54
C ALA A 59 6.66 -17.96 8.27
N ASP A 60 7.95 -17.69 8.31
CA ASP A 60 8.52 -16.43 7.87
C ASP A 60 8.24 -16.21 6.37
N GLY A 61 7.71 -15.04 6.01
CA GLY A 61 7.41 -14.67 4.64
C GLY A 61 8.41 -13.67 4.06
N ALA A 62 8.51 -12.51 4.69
CA ALA A 62 9.43 -11.45 4.28
C ALA A 62 9.83 -10.55 5.45
N LEU A 63 11.00 -9.93 5.33
CA LEU A 63 11.48 -8.87 6.20
C LEU A 63 11.70 -7.60 5.37
N ILE A 64 10.95 -6.55 5.69
CA ILE A 64 11.09 -5.23 5.08
C ILE A 64 11.93 -4.37 6.02
N ARG A 65 12.90 -3.66 5.47
CA ARG A 65 13.78 -2.72 6.15
C ARG A 65 13.61 -1.35 5.53
N THR A 66 13.28 -0.34 6.35
CA THR A 66 13.14 1.06 5.93
C THR A 66 13.92 1.94 6.91
N ALA A 67 14.93 2.67 6.44
CA ALA A 67 15.65 3.61 7.28
C ALA A 67 14.73 4.81 7.60
N LEU A 68 14.65 5.23 8.86
CA LEU A 68 13.75 6.31 9.28
C LEU A 68 14.17 7.69 8.78
N ASN A 69 15.43 7.85 8.40
CA ASN A 69 15.97 9.07 7.80
C ASN A 69 15.85 9.12 6.26
N ASP A 70 15.47 8.01 5.61
CA ASP A 70 15.26 7.95 4.16
C ASP A 70 14.19 6.90 3.83
N LEU A 71 12.95 7.33 3.87
CA LEU A 71 11.79 6.46 3.72
C LEU A 71 11.44 6.19 2.25
N SER A 72 12.16 6.86 1.34
CA SER A 72 12.06 6.62 -0.10
C SER A 72 12.72 5.30 -0.53
N LYS A 73 13.53 4.69 0.34
CA LYS A 73 14.28 3.47 0.03
C LYS A 73 13.90 2.34 0.97
N LYS A 74 13.46 1.25 0.40
CA LYS A 74 13.14 0.02 1.13
C LYS A 74 13.98 -1.14 0.63
N LYS A 75 14.33 -2.05 1.56
CA LYS A 75 14.94 -3.33 1.24
C LYS A 75 14.06 -4.45 1.75
N ILE A 76 13.66 -5.35 0.87
CA ILE A 76 12.83 -6.50 1.21
C ILE A 76 13.65 -7.76 1.02
N THR A 77 13.75 -8.56 2.08
CA THR A 77 14.28 -9.92 2.00
C THR A 77 13.10 -10.88 2.09
N PHE A 78 12.89 -11.66 1.05
CA PHE A 78 11.88 -12.71 1.01
C PHE A 78 12.48 -14.04 1.46
N ALA A 79 11.73 -14.81 2.25
CA ALA A 79 12.02 -16.21 2.39
C ALA A 79 11.73 -16.91 1.06
N ASP A 80 12.64 -17.79 0.61
CA ASP A 80 12.55 -18.47 -0.69
C ASP A 80 11.19 -19.18 -0.88
N SER A 81 10.73 -19.89 0.15
CA SER A 81 9.45 -20.59 0.17
C SER A 81 8.22 -19.69 -0.01
N SER A 82 8.34 -18.39 0.31
CA SER A 82 7.22 -17.45 0.35
C SER A 82 7.24 -16.43 -0.79
N PHE A 83 8.37 -16.29 -1.49
CA PHE A 83 8.58 -15.27 -2.51
C PHE A 83 7.47 -15.27 -3.58
N LYS A 84 7.18 -16.45 -4.13
CA LYS A 84 6.21 -16.59 -5.22
C LYS A 84 4.80 -16.15 -4.81
N THR A 85 4.41 -16.44 -3.58
CA THR A 85 3.10 -16.08 -3.04
C THR A 85 3.02 -14.59 -2.71
N LEU A 86 4.04 -14.03 -2.05
CA LEU A 86 4.06 -12.63 -1.64
C LEU A 86 4.23 -11.65 -2.82
N MET A 87 4.79 -12.12 -3.94
CA MET A 87 4.88 -11.37 -5.19
C MET A 87 3.70 -11.61 -6.13
N ASP A 88 2.70 -12.39 -5.71
CA ASP A 88 1.41 -12.44 -6.38
C ASP A 88 0.72 -11.07 -6.29
N GLU A 89 0.00 -10.68 -7.34
CA GLU A 89 -0.65 -9.37 -7.47
C GLU A 89 -1.53 -9.00 -6.27
N ARG A 90 -2.17 -9.99 -5.64
CA ARG A 90 -3.06 -9.79 -4.48
C ARG A 90 -2.33 -9.34 -3.20
N TYR A 91 -1.06 -9.73 -3.05
CA TYR A 91 -0.30 -9.49 -1.81
C TYR A 91 0.83 -8.47 -1.98
N MET A 92 1.29 -8.28 -3.20
CA MET A 92 2.50 -7.50 -3.48
C MET A 92 2.43 -6.08 -2.91
N TRP A 93 1.34 -5.36 -3.12
CA TRP A 93 1.20 -3.98 -2.63
C TRP A 93 1.29 -3.86 -1.11
N SER A 94 0.67 -4.80 -0.38
CA SER A 94 0.79 -4.86 1.08
C SER A 94 2.18 -5.31 1.51
N THR A 95 2.80 -6.21 0.74
CA THR A 95 4.15 -6.71 1.02
C THR A 95 5.20 -5.62 0.87
N ILE A 96 5.16 -4.82 -0.20
CA ILE A 96 6.10 -3.71 -0.38
C ILE A 96 5.83 -2.54 0.56
N GLY A 97 4.69 -2.56 1.28
CA GLY A 97 4.34 -1.51 2.24
C GLY A 97 4.12 -0.16 1.56
N LEU A 98 3.39 -0.15 0.45
CA LEU A 98 3.12 1.08 -0.31
C LEU A 98 2.37 2.10 0.54
N ALA A 99 1.35 1.66 1.30
CA ALA A 99 0.55 2.55 2.12
C ALA A 99 1.40 3.32 3.17
N GLU A 100 2.35 2.62 3.80
CA GLU A 100 3.28 3.25 4.74
C GLU A 100 4.21 4.26 4.05
N SER A 101 4.59 4.01 2.79
CA SER A 101 5.44 4.92 2.02
C SER A 101 4.71 6.18 1.59
N LEU A 102 3.44 6.08 1.24
CA LEU A 102 2.63 7.23 0.81
C LEU A 102 2.52 8.29 1.90
N LEU A 103 2.52 7.91 3.19
CA LEU A 103 2.47 8.85 4.30
C LEU A 103 3.64 9.85 4.29
N PHE A 104 4.79 9.48 3.73
CA PHE A 104 5.97 10.36 3.62
C PHE A 104 5.97 11.23 2.36
N LEU A 105 4.99 11.00 1.49
CA LEU A 105 4.73 11.81 0.31
C LEU A 105 3.47 12.67 0.50
N ASP A 106 3.18 13.05 1.76
CA ASP A 106 1.96 13.78 2.14
C ASP A 106 0.69 13.17 1.54
N SER A 107 0.67 11.83 1.46
CA SER A 107 -0.37 11.06 0.83
C SER A 107 -0.79 9.89 1.72
N LEU A 108 -2.03 9.47 1.60
CA LEU A 108 -2.54 8.30 2.32
C LEU A 108 -3.49 7.48 1.44
N LEU A 109 -3.62 6.21 1.76
CA LEU A 109 -4.58 5.31 1.13
C LEU A 109 -5.77 5.13 2.07
N MET A 110 -6.96 5.49 1.61
CA MET A 110 -8.20 5.35 2.36
C MET A 110 -9.05 4.18 1.83
N HIS A 111 -9.61 3.40 2.74
CA HIS A 111 -10.68 2.46 2.39
C HIS A 111 -12.00 3.24 2.26
N ALA A 112 -12.36 3.61 1.05
CA ALA A 112 -13.50 4.45 0.74
C ALA A 112 -14.11 4.09 -0.62
N SER A 113 -15.41 4.26 -0.77
CA SER A 113 -16.01 4.45 -2.08
C SER A 113 -15.79 5.89 -2.51
N TYR A 114 -15.18 6.06 -3.68
CA TYR A 114 -14.79 7.36 -4.23
C TYR A 114 -15.59 7.67 -5.48
N ILE A 115 -16.26 8.81 -5.45
CA ILE A 115 -16.99 9.37 -6.60
C ILE A 115 -16.48 10.77 -6.94
N GLU A 116 -16.72 11.19 -8.16
CA GLU A 116 -16.51 12.55 -8.66
C GLU A 116 -17.85 13.13 -9.10
N VAL A 117 -18.13 14.38 -8.68
CA VAL A 117 -19.27 15.18 -9.07
C VAL A 117 -18.82 16.63 -9.25
N ASP A 118 -19.11 17.23 -10.39
CA ASP A 118 -18.79 18.64 -10.71
C ASP A 118 -17.30 19.02 -10.47
N GLY A 119 -16.38 18.06 -10.71
CA GLY A 119 -14.94 18.25 -10.49
C GLY A 119 -14.50 18.11 -9.04
N GLU A 120 -15.41 17.76 -8.12
CA GLU A 120 -15.12 17.57 -6.71
C GLU A 120 -15.12 16.09 -6.32
N ALA A 121 -14.17 15.71 -5.48
CA ALA A 121 -14.04 14.36 -4.95
C ALA A 121 -14.90 14.18 -3.69
N ILE A 122 -15.73 13.14 -3.68
CA ILE A 122 -16.49 12.74 -2.48
C ILE A 122 -16.11 11.32 -2.09
N LEU A 123 -15.63 11.14 -0.86
CA LEU A 123 -15.19 9.87 -0.32
C LEU A 123 -16.15 9.41 0.79
N PHE A 124 -16.78 8.25 0.60
CA PHE A 124 -17.57 7.58 1.63
C PHE A 124 -16.70 6.59 2.39
N THR A 125 -16.35 6.92 3.62
CA THR A 125 -15.56 6.05 4.50
C THR A 125 -16.39 5.63 5.71
N ALA A 126 -16.37 4.34 6.01
CA ALA A 126 -17.05 3.74 7.15
C ALA A 126 -16.63 2.27 7.30
N PRO A 127 -16.95 1.59 8.40
CA PRO A 127 -16.73 0.15 8.54
C PRO A 127 -17.34 -0.67 7.39
N CYS A 128 -16.86 -1.91 7.22
CA CYS A 128 -17.37 -2.82 6.20
C CYS A 128 -18.89 -3.05 6.41
N GLY A 129 -19.65 -3.15 5.32
CA GLY A 129 -21.10 -3.43 5.37
C GLY A 129 -22.00 -2.24 5.69
N THR A 130 -21.48 -1.03 5.92
CA THR A 130 -22.27 0.16 6.29
C THR A 130 -22.92 0.88 5.12
N GLY A 131 -22.73 0.42 3.88
CA GLY A 131 -23.38 0.98 2.71
C GLY A 131 -22.57 2.02 1.92
N LYS A 132 -21.24 2.06 2.05
CA LYS A 132 -20.38 2.97 1.25
C LYS A 132 -20.68 2.90 -0.25
N SER A 133 -20.61 1.69 -0.81
CA SER A 133 -20.87 1.45 -2.23
C SER A 133 -22.33 1.76 -2.62
N THR A 134 -23.28 1.55 -1.70
CA THR A 134 -24.68 1.93 -1.91
C THR A 134 -24.85 3.44 -2.03
N GLN A 135 -24.13 4.21 -1.20
CA GLN A 135 -24.13 5.67 -1.31
C GLN A 135 -23.56 6.12 -2.65
N ALA A 136 -22.41 5.59 -3.07
CA ALA A 136 -21.82 5.89 -4.36
C ALA A 136 -22.81 5.60 -5.54
N GLU A 137 -23.51 4.48 -5.49
CA GLU A 137 -24.52 4.13 -6.49
C GLU A 137 -25.74 5.08 -6.46
N LEU A 138 -26.21 5.53 -5.31
CA LEU A 138 -27.28 6.52 -5.21
C LEU A 138 -26.87 7.86 -5.83
N TRP A 139 -25.66 8.33 -5.55
CA TRP A 139 -25.12 9.54 -6.16
C TRP A 139 -24.97 9.42 -7.67
N ARG A 140 -24.45 8.27 -8.15
CA ARG A 140 -24.40 8.00 -9.59
C ARG A 140 -25.77 8.05 -10.24
N LYS A 141 -26.77 7.43 -9.59
CA LYS A 141 -28.13 7.32 -10.15
C LYS A 141 -28.91 8.62 -10.15
N PHE A 142 -28.78 9.44 -9.09
CA PHE A 142 -29.66 10.59 -8.84
C PHE A 142 -28.95 11.94 -8.98
N ALA A 143 -27.64 11.98 -8.89
CA ALA A 143 -26.84 13.21 -8.99
C ALA A 143 -25.86 13.21 -10.17
N GLY A 144 -25.86 12.17 -11.02
CA GLY A 144 -24.97 12.11 -12.19
C GLY A 144 -23.49 11.91 -11.86
N ALA A 145 -23.16 11.49 -10.64
CA ALA A 145 -21.78 11.29 -10.21
C ALA A 145 -21.10 10.15 -10.98
N THR A 146 -19.81 10.25 -11.15
CA THR A 146 -18.96 9.18 -11.68
C THR A 146 -18.33 8.41 -10.54
N ILE A 147 -18.49 7.09 -10.50
CA ILE A 147 -17.78 6.23 -9.53
C ILE A 147 -16.36 6.03 -10.06
N ILE A 148 -15.38 6.53 -9.32
CA ILE A 148 -13.96 6.41 -9.66
C ILE A 148 -13.38 5.10 -9.14
N ASN A 149 -13.65 4.77 -7.88
CA ASN A 149 -13.26 3.50 -7.26
C ASN A 149 -14.22 3.13 -6.14
N GLY A 150 -14.59 1.84 -6.05
CA GLY A 150 -15.57 1.35 -5.06
C GLY A 150 -14.99 0.97 -3.70
N ASP A 151 -13.66 0.88 -3.57
CA ASP A 151 -12.99 0.29 -2.41
C ASP A 151 -11.87 1.15 -1.82
N LYS A 152 -11.09 1.84 -2.66
CA LYS A 152 -9.90 2.59 -2.24
C LYS A 152 -9.80 3.93 -2.95
N ALA A 153 -9.24 4.90 -2.23
CA ALA A 153 -8.87 6.20 -2.78
C ALA A 153 -7.49 6.61 -2.24
N GLY A 154 -6.63 7.07 -3.14
CA GLY A 154 -5.44 7.81 -2.76
C GLY A 154 -5.82 9.25 -2.45
N VAL A 155 -5.34 9.80 -1.35
CA VAL A 155 -5.55 11.20 -0.96
C VAL A 155 -4.19 11.84 -0.73
N SER A 156 -3.92 12.95 -1.41
CA SER A 156 -2.64 13.66 -1.36
C SER A 156 -2.84 15.13 -1.02
N TYR A 157 -1.92 15.69 -0.22
CA TYR A 157 -1.86 17.12 0.05
C TYR A 157 -0.74 17.73 -0.80
N ILE A 158 -1.11 18.59 -1.74
CA ILE A 158 -0.18 19.20 -2.70
C ILE A 158 -0.47 20.69 -2.79
N ASP A 159 0.53 21.55 -2.55
CA ASP A 159 0.44 23.01 -2.68
C ASP A 159 -0.78 23.63 -1.97
N GLY A 160 -1.05 23.19 -0.75
CA GLY A 160 -2.16 23.74 0.05
C GLY A 160 -3.54 23.18 -0.30
N ARG A 161 -3.63 22.18 -1.18
CA ARG A 161 -4.88 21.54 -1.61
C ARG A 161 -4.87 20.05 -1.38
N ILE A 162 -6.06 19.50 -1.19
CA ILE A 162 -6.26 18.05 -1.09
C ILE A 162 -6.76 17.54 -2.44
N TYR A 163 -6.12 16.49 -2.93
CA TYR A 163 -6.49 15.79 -4.15
C TYR A 163 -6.85 14.35 -3.83
N ALA A 164 -7.80 13.79 -4.56
CA ALA A 164 -8.10 12.37 -4.52
C ALA A 164 -7.83 11.74 -5.89
N CYS A 165 -7.34 10.51 -5.90
CA CYS A 165 -7.13 9.71 -7.10
C CYS A 165 -7.65 8.29 -6.91
N GLY A 166 -8.05 7.64 -7.99
CA GLY A 166 -8.33 6.21 -8.01
C GLY A 166 -7.05 5.39 -7.86
N VAL A 167 -7.13 4.23 -7.23
CA VAL A 167 -6.00 3.35 -6.96
C VAL A 167 -6.29 1.93 -7.46
#